data_0922cc1cbada244b9ab7de0c5eaaf13f
#
_entry.id   0922cc1cbada244b9ab7de0c5eaaf13f
#
_cell.length_a   1.000
_cell.length_b   1.000
_cell.length_c   1.000
_cell.angle_alpha   90.00
_cell.angle_beta   90.00
_cell.angle_gamma   90.00
#
_symmetry.space_group_name_H-M   'P 1'
#
loop_
_entity.id
_entity.type
_entity.pdbx_description
1 polymer ?
#
loop_
_entity_poly.entity_id
_entity_poly.type
_entity_poly.pdbx_seq_one_letter_code
_entity_poly.pdbx_strand_id
1 'polypeptide(L)'
;MNNKTLLLTLSFTLGTLFTNAQSLPGFQWGEGMGTPDLSWTAQVGAKTYPKGKIFQAADYGLKNDSTRLSTAALQKAIDECHRSGGGTVEVAPGYYRIGAIYLKSNVNLHLNQGTTLIASEDIDLYPEMRSRVAGIEMVWPSAVINILDAENAAISGAGTLDCRGKIFWDKYWTMRKDYEKRKLRWIVDYDCKRVRGMLISNSRHITLKDFTLMRTGFWGCQVLYSDQCTLNGLKINNNVGGHGPSTDGIDIDSSTNILIENCEVDCNDDNICLKAGRDADGLRVNRPTENIIVRGCIARKGAGLITCGSETSGCIRNVLGYNLQAYGTSSTLRLKSAMNRGGTVENIYMTQVTADHVRHVLAADLNWNPSYSYSTLPAEYEGKEIPEH
;
A
#
# COMPACT_ATOMS: atom_id res chain seq x y z
N MET A 1 -76.08 -31.58 10.91
CA MET A 1 -75.20 -30.58 11.54
C MET A 1 -73.80 -30.82 10.98
N ASN A 2 -73.37 -29.99 10.07
CA ASN A 2 -72.07 -30.12 9.33
C ASN A 2 -70.97 -29.34 10.05
N ASN A 3 -70.00 -30.07 10.59
CA ASN A 3 -68.78 -29.47 11.09
C ASN A 3 -67.79 -29.22 9.89
N LYS A 4 -67.54 -27.93 9.52
CA LYS A 4 -66.46 -27.53 8.63
C LYS A 4 -65.27 -27.24 9.46
N THR A 5 -64.26 -28.08 9.35
CA THR A 5 -62.89 -27.83 9.87
C THR A 5 -62.18 -26.86 8.96
N LEU A 6 -61.82 -25.69 9.47
CA LEU A 6 -61.00 -24.67 8.76
C LEU A 6 -59.53 -25.01 8.97
N LEU A 7 -58.87 -25.48 7.92
CA LEU A 7 -57.42 -25.66 7.91
C LEU A 7 -56.77 -24.28 7.57
N LEU A 8 -56.09 -23.66 8.55
CA LEU A 8 -55.25 -22.48 8.34
C LEU A 8 -53.87 -22.96 7.97
N THR A 9 -53.49 -22.82 6.70
CA THR A 9 -52.14 -23.07 6.23
C THR A 9 -51.32 -21.76 6.41
N LEU A 10 -50.44 -21.72 7.42
CA LEU A 10 -49.46 -20.67 7.56
C LEU A 10 -48.27 -20.97 6.62
N SER A 11 -48.17 -20.25 5.52
CA SER A 11 -46.97 -20.27 4.66
C SER A 11 -45.90 -19.33 5.26
N PHE A 12 -44.91 -19.91 5.91
CA PHE A 12 -43.67 -19.19 6.21
C PHE A 12 -42.84 -19.07 4.94
N THR A 13 -42.86 -17.92 4.31
CA THR A 13 -41.83 -17.56 3.32
C THR A 13 -40.56 -17.20 4.10
N LEU A 14 -39.60 -18.14 4.15
CA LEU A 14 -38.23 -17.85 4.54
C LEU A 14 -37.65 -16.91 3.46
N GLY A 15 -37.72 -15.61 3.72
CA GLY A 15 -36.98 -14.65 2.96
C GLY A 15 -35.49 -14.87 3.22
N THR A 16 -34.81 -15.57 2.32
CA THR A 16 -33.35 -15.57 2.27
C THR A 16 -32.90 -14.14 2.02
N LEU A 17 -32.47 -13.47 3.06
CA LEU A 17 -31.69 -12.25 2.97
C LEU A 17 -30.39 -12.64 2.24
N PHE A 18 -30.39 -12.54 0.91
CA PHE A 18 -29.15 -12.47 0.16
C PHE A 18 -28.48 -11.16 0.53
N THR A 19 -27.65 -11.17 1.57
CA THR A 19 -26.64 -10.15 1.71
C THR A 19 -25.81 -10.21 0.44
N ASN A 20 -25.66 -9.08 -0.26
CA ASN A 20 -24.76 -8.92 -1.40
C ASN A 20 -23.32 -9.07 -0.90
N ALA A 21 -22.91 -10.29 -0.54
CA ALA A 21 -21.53 -10.60 -0.30
C ALA A 21 -20.78 -10.33 -1.60
N GLN A 22 -19.67 -9.59 -1.51
CA GLN A 22 -18.81 -9.41 -2.67
C GLN A 22 -18.45 -10.79 -3.20
N SER A 23 -18.60 -10.98 -4.51
CA SER A 23 -18.17 -12.20 -5.19
C SER A 23 -16.69 -12.46 -4.84
N LEU A 24 -16.40 -13.62 -4.25
CA LEU A 24 -15.02 -14.08 -3.99
C LEU A 24 -14.63 -15.09 -5.09
N PRO A 25 -14.28 -14.64 -6.30
CA PRO A 25 -14.05 -15.52 -7.44
C PRO A 25 -12.88 -16.47 -7.15
N GLY A 26 -13.13 -17.77 -7.38
CA GLY A 26 -12.11 -18.80 -7.18
C GLY A 26 -11.79 -19.14 -5.71
N PHE A 27 -12.45 -18.53 -4.74
CA PHE A 27 -12.25 -18.82 -3.33
C PHE A 27 -12.71 -20.23 -2.98
N GLN A 28 -11.83 -20.98 -2.30
CA GLN A 28 -12.11 -22.29 -1.74
C GLN A 28 -11.57 -22.35 -0.32
N TRP A 29 -12.38 -22.82 0.62
CA TRP A 29 -11.98 -23.06 1.99
C TRP A 29 -11.69 -24.54 2.20
N GLY A 30 -10.75 -24.87 3.09
CA GLY A 30 -10.38 -26.26 3.35
C GLY A 30 -11.52 -27.07 3.95
N GLU A 31 -11.68 -28.33 3.53
CA GLU A 31 -12.64 -29.25 4.10
C GLU A 31 -12.35 -29.50 5.59
N GLY A 32 -13.41 -29.59 6.40
CA GLY A 32 -13.32 -29.87 7.83
C GLY A 32 -12.90 -28.69 8.70
N MET A 33 -12.61 -27.55 8.11
CA MET A 33 -12.35 -26.31 8.84
C MET A 33 -13.64 -25.51 8.99
N GLY A 34 -13.88 -24.95 10.18
CA GLY A 34 -15.02 -24.05 10.40
C GLY A 34 -15.00 -22.88 9.42
N THR A 35 -16.14 -22.57 8.81
CA THR A 35 -16.22 -21.45 7.86
C THR A 35 -16.07 -20.12 8.60
N PRO A 36 -15.10 -19.27 8.24
CA PRO A 36 -14.94 -17.97 8.87
C PRO A 36 -16.12 -17.04 8.51
N ASP A 37 -16.42 -16.09 9.39
CA ASP A 37 -17.32 -14.99 9.02
C ASP A 37 -16.61 -14.07 8.02
N LEU A 38 -17.08 -14.05 6.79
CA LEU A 38 -16.58 -13.23 5.68
C LEU A 38 -17.60 -12.16 5.26
N SER A 39 -18.59 -11.84 6.07
CA SER A 39 -19.63 -10.83 5.76
C SER A 39 -19.04 -9.45 5.47
N TRP A 40 -17.91 -9.10 6.10
CA TRP A 40 -17.18 -7.85 5.91
C TRP A 40 -16.64 -7.67 4.48
N THR A 41 -16.45 -8.77 3.73
CA THR A 41 -15.89 -8.71 2.36
C THR A 41 -16.73 -7.89 1.39
N ALA A 42 -18.03 -7.74 1.65
CA ALA A 42 -18.93 -6.93 0.83
C ALA A 42 -18.51 -5.43 0.76
N GLN A 43 -17.80 -4.93 1.77
CA GLN A 43 -17.36 -3.54 1.85
C GLN A 43 -16.04 -3.29 1.11
N VAL A 44 -15.28 -4.33 0.82
CA VAL A 44 -13.91 -4.23 0.33
C VAL A 44 -13.83 -3.69 -1.11
N GLY A 45 -12.83 -2.86 -1.36
CA GLY A 45 -12.50 -2.30 -2.67
C GLY A 45 -13.28 -1.03 -3.03
N ALA A 46 -12.75 -0.29 -3.99
CA ALA A 46 -13.37 0.92 -4.52
C ALA A 46 -14.75 0.63 -5.12
N LYS A 47 -15.72 1.48 -4.81
CA LYS A 47 -17.10 1.35 -5.31
C LYS A 47 -17.41 2.29 -6.46
N THR A 48 -16.54 3.26 -6.70
CA THR A 48 -16.65 4.24 -7.77
C THR A 48 -15.36 4.30 -8.57
N TYR A 49 -15.44 4.82 -9.79
CA TYR A 49 -14.31 5.03 -10.67
C TYR A 49 -14.52 6.36 -11.43
N PRO A 50 -13.47 7.18 -11.63
CA PRO A 50 -13.59 8.43 -12.36
C PRO A 50 -14.17 8.25 -13.76
N LYS A 51 -15.14 9.07 -14.12
CA LYS A 51 -15.79 9.09 -15.42
C LYS A 51 -15.78 10.52 -15.96
N GLY A 52 -15.86 10.70 -17.26
CA GLY A 52 -15.92 12.02 -17.87
C GLY A 52 -15.13 12.14 -19.15
N LYS A 53 -14.73 13.36 -19.48
CA LYS A 53 -13.97 13.67 -20.69
C LYS A 53 -12.53 13.21 -20.60
N ILE A 54 -11.90 13.06 -21.75
CA ILE A 54 -10.45 12.82 -21.86
C ILE A 54 -9.77 14.18 -22.04
N PHE A 55 -8.73 14.39 -21.24
CA PHE A 55 -7.83 15.53 -21.27
C PHE A 55 -6.46 15.03 -21.73
N GLN A 56 -6.03 15.40 -22.92
CA GLN A 56 -4.72 15.03 -23.43
C GLN A 56 -3.66 15.86 -22.69
N ALA A 57 -2.76 15.22 -21.95
CA ALA A 57 -1.74 15.93 -21.18
C ALA A 57 -0.83 16.81 -22.07
N ALA A 58 -0.67 16.45 -23.34
CA ALA A 58 0.06 17.23 -24.35
C ALA A 58 -0.56 18.63 -24.57
N ASP A 59 -1.88 18.78 -24.49
CA ASP A 59 -2.57 20.07 -24.66
C ASP A 59 -2.24 21.05 -23.52
N TYR A 60 -1.73 20.56 -22.41
CA TYR A 60 -1.29 21.33 -21.25
C TYR A 60 0.21 21.57 -21.20
N GLY A 61 0.92 21.19 -22.28
CA GLY A 61 2.35 21.43 -22.43
C GLY A 61 3.24 20.26 -22.02
N LEU A 62 2.67 19.08 -21.74
CA LEU A 62 3.46 17.87 -21.53
C LEU A 62 4.15 17.46 -22.82
N LYS A 63 5.47 17.39 -22.82
CA LYS A 63 6.29 17.05 -23.99
C LYS A 63 7.11 15.80 -23.72
N ASN A 64 7.21 14.92 -24.69
CA ASN A 64 8.12 13.76 -24.66
C ASN A 64 9.58 14.22 -24.66
N ASP A 65 10.09 14.60 -23.50
CA ASP A 65 11.45 15.07 -23.28
C ASP A 65 11.87 14.72 -21.85
N SER A 66 12.70 13.71 -21.70
CA SER A 66 13.21 13.26 -20.38
C SER A 66 14.31 14.15 -19.81
N THR A 67 14.82 15.12 -20.57
CA THR A 67 15.87 16.03 -20.11
C THR A 67 15.32 17.21 -19.31
N ARG A 68 14.04 17.53 -19.46
CA ARG A 68 13.36 18.66 -18.82
C ARG A 68 12.28 18.19 -17.87
N LEU A 69 12.07 18.94 -16.78
CA LEU A 69 10.96 18.68 -15.87
C LEU A 69 9.62 18.98 -16.53
N SER A 70 8.73 18.02 -16.48
CA SER A 70 7.36 18.08 -16.98
C SER A 70 6.31 18.14 -15.86
N THR A 71 6.75 18.27 -14.60
CA THR A 71 5.88 18.27 -13.42
C THR A 71 4.73 19.26 -13.53
N ALA A 72 5.05 20.52 -13.84
CA ALA A 72 4.06 21.60 -13.92
C ALA A 72 3.02 21.35 -15.04
N ALA A 73 3.46 20.82 -16.18
CA ALA A 73 2.57 20.53 -17.31
C ALA A 73 1.58 19.38 -16.97
N LEU A 74 2.08 18.29 -16.38
CA LEU A 74 1.24 17.17 -15.96
C LEU A 74 0.29 17.59 -14.83
N GLN A 75 0.78 18.34 -13.83
CA GLN A 75 -0.07 18.85 -12.75
C GLN A 75 -1.18 19.77 -13.27
N LYS A 76 -0.86 20.64 -14.24
CA LYS A 76 -1.84 21.52 -14.89
C LYS A 76 -2.95 20.72 -15.58
N ALA A 77 -2.63 19.63 -16.26
CA ALA A 77 -3.64 18.76 -16.88
C ALA A 77 -4.56 18.11 -15.82
N ILE A 78 -3.98 17.63 -14.72
CA ILE A 78 -4.71 17.05 -13.58
C ILE A 78 -5.64 18.08 -12.94
N ASP A 79 -5.13 19.27 -12.67
CA ASP A 79 -5.90 20.36 -12.02
C ASP A 79 -7.05 20.85 -12.92
N GLU A 80 -6.85 20.92 -14.23
CA GLU A 80 -7.89 21.29 -15.18
C GLU A 80 -8.97 20.21 -15.29
N CYS A 81 -8.57 18.94 -15.37
CA CYS A 81 -9.50 17.81 -15.37
C CYS A 81 -10.36 17.83 -14.10
N HIS A 82 -9.76 18.00 -12.94
CA HIS A 82 -10.46 18.09 -11.67
C HIS A 82 -11.44 19.28 -11.65
N ARG A 83 -11.00 20.49 -12.06
CA ARG A 83 -11.79 21.70 -12.07
C ARG A 83 -12.99 21.61 -13.02
N SER A 84 -12.86 20.82 -14.06
CA SER A 84 -13.92 20.53 -15.04
C SER A 84 -14.93 19.47 -14.58
N GLY A 85 -14.83 19.01 -13.33
CA GLY A 85 -15.73 18.00 -12.75
C GLY A 85 -15.20 16.56 -12.82
N GLY A 86 -13.98 16.36 -13.30
CA GLY A 86 -13.32 15.06 -13.39
C GLY A 86 -13.25 14.50 -14.81
N GLY A 87 -12.59 13.37 -14.94
CA GLY A 87 -12.37 12.70 -16.22
C GLY A 87 -11.07 11.90 -16.23
N THR A 88 -10.51 11.73 -17.42
CA THR A 88 -9.24 11.03 -17.61
C THR A 88 -8.19 11.96 -18.19
N VAL A 89 -7.08 12.11 -17.50
CA VAL A 89 -5.86 12.73 -18.03
C VAL A 89 -5.05 11.65 -18.71
N GLU A 90 -4.96 11.71 -20.03
CA GLU A 90 -4.27 10.72 -20.85
C GLU A 90 -2.85 11.17 -21.16
N VAL A 91 -1.88 10.31 -20.84
CA VAL A 91 -0.46 10.53 -21.13
C VAL A 91 -0.03 9.62 -22.26
N ALA A 92 0.35 10.23 -23.40
CA ALA A 92 0.79 9.53 -24.59
C ALA A 92 2.12 8.76 -24.35
N PRO A 93 2.43 7.74 -25.18
CA PRO A 93 3.72 7.07 -25.13
C PRO A 93 4.88 8.05 -25.20
N GLY A 94 5.91 7.84 -24.35
CA GLY A 94 7.07 8.72 -24.26
C GLY A 94 7.72 8.70 -22.89
N TYR A 95 8.73 9.54 -22.70
CA TYR A 95 9.53 9.64 -21.48
C TYR A 95 9.38 11.03 -20.87
N TYR A 96 8.89 11.11 -19.64
CA TYR A 96 8.53 12.37 -18.99
C TYR A 96 9.16 12.44 -17.60
N ARG A 97 10.10 13.38 -17.42
CA ARG A 97 10.74 13.61 -16.12
C ARG A 97 9.84 14.43 -15.22
N ILE A 98 9.57 13.94 -14.01
CA ILE A 98 8.67 14.57 -13.04
C ILE A 98 9.30 14.65 -11.65
N GLY A 99 8.88 15.64 -10.85
CA GLY A 99 8.98 15.65 -9.40
C GLY A 99 7.67 15.14 -8.78
N ALA A 100 7.26 15.69 -7.63
CA ALA A 100 6.03 15.30 -6.97
C ALA A 100 4.79 15.71 -7.79
N ILE A 101 3.88 14.75 -8.00
CA ILE A 101 2.56 14.95 -8.62
C ILE A 101 1.47 14.71 -7.57
N TYR A 102 0.43 15.52 -7.61
CA TYR A 102 -0.72 15.46 -6.71
C TYR A 102 -2.00 15.18 -7.50
N LEU A 103 -2.49 13.94 -7.42
CA LEU A 103 -3.73 13.53 -8.07
C LEU A 103 -4.94 14.06 -7.28
N LYS A 104 -5.99 14.42 -7.99
CA LYS A 104 -7.19 15.08 -7.43
C LYS A 104 -8.41 14.17 -7.53
N SER A 105 -9.44 14.47 -6.72
CA SER A 105 -10.72 13.76 -6.77
C SER A 105 -11.34 13.77 -8.17
N ASN A 106 -11.99 12.68 -8.52
CA ASN A 106 -12.65 12.44 -9.81
C ASN A 106 -11.69 12.42 -11.03
N VAL A 107 -10.38 12.29 -10.83
CA VAL A 107 -9.40 12.23 -11.93
C VAL A 107 -8.83 10.82 -12.05
N ASN A 108 -8.84 10.28 -13.26
CA ASN A 108 -8.04 9.13 -13.65
C ASN A 108 -6.80 9.61 -14.41
N LEU A 109 -5.61 9.36 -13.88
CA LEU A 109 -4.35 9.52 -14.62
C LEU A 109 -4.07 8.24 -15.41
N HIS A 110 -4.25 8.29 -16.74
CA HIS A 110 -4.06 7.14 -17.61
C HIS A 110 -2.71 7.17 -18.31
N LEU A 111 -1.88 6.18 -18.02
CA LEU A 111 -0.56 6.01 -18.61
C LEU A 111 -0.65 5.01 -19.76
N ASN A 112 -0.66 5.47 -20.99
CA ASN A 112 -0.71 4.59 -22.15
C ASN A 112 0.49 3.63 -22.18
N GLN A 113 0.33 2.50 -22.82
CA GLN A 113 1.46 1.59 -23.05
C GLN A 113 2.61 2.34 -23.74
N GLY A 114 3.83 2.19 -23.23
CA GLY A 114 5.00 2.91 -23.70
C GLY A 114 5.20 4.30 -23.05
N THR A 115 4.32 4.71 -22.15
CA THR A 115 4.56 5.88 -21.29
C THR A 115 5.50 5.52 -20.15
N THR A 116 6.51 6.34 -19.91
CA THR A 116 7.35 6.25 -18.72
C THR A 116 7.42 7.60 -18.02
N LEU A 117 6.86 7.67 -16.81
CA LEU A 117 7.11 8.78 -15.91
C LEU A 117 8.41 8.50 -15.15
N ILE A 118 9.40 9.38 -15.28
CA ILE A 118 10.72 9.25 -14.67
C ILE A 118 10.82 10.24 -13.52
N ALA A 119 10.91 9.75 -12.31
CA ALA A 119 11.07 10.57 -11.13
C ALA A 119 12.42 11.29 -11.12
N SER A 120 12.43 12.54 -10.66
CA SER A 120 13.67 13.27 -10.43
C SER A 120 14.43 12.66 -9.24
N GLU A 121 15.74 12.64 -9.35
CA GLU A 121 16.67 12.24 -8.29
C GLU A 121 16.95 13.38 -7.29
N ASP A 122 16.44 14.58 -7.57
CA ASP A 122 16.55 15.76 -6.72
C ASP A 122 15.46 15.76 -5.65
N ILE A 123 15.84 15.58 -4.39
CA ILE A 123 14.90 15.48 -3.26
C ILE A 123 14.13 16.78 -3.01
N ASP A 124 14.66 17.93 -3.40
CA ASP A 124 14.03 19.24 -3.20
C ASP A 124 12.76 19.41 -4.07
N LEU A 125 12.57 18.53 -5.06
CA LEU A 125 11.36 18.46 -5.86
C LEU A 125 10.21 17.65 -5.20
N TYR A 126 10.42 17.20 -3.96
CA TYR A 126 9.45 16.45 -3.15
C TYR A 126 9.23 17.19 -1.83
N PRO A 127 8.33 18.20 -1.81
CA PRO A 127 8.08 19.00 -0.61
C PRO A 127 7.81 18.14 0.61
N GLU A 128 8.37 18.52 1.74
CA GLU A 128 8.12 17.87 3.01
C GLU A 128 6.67 18.11 3.46
N MET A 129 6.06 17.08 4.01
CA MET A 129 4.68 17.10 4.47
C MET A 129 4.50 16.20 5.68
N ARG A 130 3.46 16.46 6.47
CA ARG A 130 3.05 15.54 7.55
C ARG A 130 2.62 14.21 6.93
N SER A 131 3.16 13.12 7.46
CA SER A 131 2.90 11.77 6.99
C SER A 131 3.16 10.79 8.12
N ARG A 132 3.12 9.49 7.84
CA ARG A 132 3.51 8.43 8.75
C ARG A 132 4.58 7.58 8.13
N VAL A 133 5.65 7.32 8.86
CA VAL A 133 6.75 6.45 8.45
C VAL A 133 7.08 5.50 9.59
N ALA A 134 7.19 4.21 9.28
CA ALA A 134 7.48 3.16 10.27
C ALA A 134 6.58 3.25 11.53
N GLY A 135 5.30 3.59 11.31
CA GLY A 135 4.28 3.66 12.34
C GLY A 135 4.26 4.94 13.18
N ILE A 136 5.11 5.92 12.89
CA ILE A 136 5.21 7.20 13.61
C ILE A 136 4.81 8.35 12.69
N GLU A 137 3.94 9.24 13.15
CA GLU A 137 3.59 10.47 12.44
C GLU A 137 4.76 11.47 12.51
N MET A 138 5.21 11.90 11.33
CA MET A 138 6.36 12.80 11.20
C MET A 138 6.32 13.60 9.91
N VAL A 139 7.23 14.54 9.76
CA VAL A 139 7.47 15.27 8.51
C VAL A 139 8.41 14.44 7.62
N TRP A 140 7.94 14.17 6.38
CA TRP A 140 8.68 13.37 5.41
C TRP A 140 8.49 13.91 3.99
N PRO A 141 9.46 13.70 3.07
CA PRO A 141 9.26 14.07 1.67
C PRO A 141 7.98 13.44 1.09
N SER A 142 7.26 14.19 0.30
CA SER A 142 6.12 13.67 -0.47
C SER A 142 6.58 12.51 -1.37
N ALA A 143 5.64 11.68 -1.79
CA ALA A 143 5.91 10.62 -2.75
C ALA A 143 6.06 11.17 -4.17
N VAL A 144 6.50 10.33 -5.11
CA VAL A 144 6.49 10.71 -6.53
C VAL A 144 5.07 11.00 -7.00
N ILE A 145 4.10 10.15 -6.60
CA ILE A 145 2.67 10.43 -6.80
C ILE A 145 1.95 10.43 -5.46
N ASN A 146 1.19 11.48 -5.22
CA ASN A 146 0.43 11.70 -4.00
C ASN A 146 -1.07 11.79 -4.31
N ILE A 147 -1.89 11.07 -3.56
CA ILE A 147 -3.35 11.12 -3.59
C ILE A 147 -3.78 11.45 -2.16
N LEU A 148 -4.05 12.72 -1.89
CA LEU A 148 -4.27 13.22 -0.55
C LEU A 148 -5.68 13.81 -0.44
N ASP A 149 -6.40 13.44 0.63
CA ASP A 149 -7.75 13.95 0.91
C ASP A 149 -8.68 13.88 -0.31
N ALA A 150 -8.53 12.80 -1.13
CA ALA A 150 -9.21 12.66 -2.40
C ALA A 150 -10.26 11.55 -2.37
N GLU A 151 -11.30 11.74 -3.15
CA GLU A 151 -12.35 10.75 -3.37
C GLU A 151 -12.49 10.44 -4.86
N ASN A 152 -12.68 9.14 -5.17
CA ASN A 152 -12.93 8.69 -6.53
C ASN A 152 -11.81 9.09 -7.51
N ALA A 153 -10.56 8.72 -7.19
CA ALA A 153 -9.44 8.97 -8.08
C ALA A 153 -8.79 7.66 -8.55
N ALA A 154 -8.12 7.69 -9.69
CA ALA A 154 -7.50 6.49 -10.24
C ALA A 154 -6.19 6.79 -10.96
N ILE A 155 -5.31 5.77 -10.99
CA ILE A 155 -4.22 5.67 -11.94
C ILE A 155 -4.40 4.35 -12.70
N SER A 156 -4.30 4.41 -14.02
CA SER A 156 -4.55 3.24 -14.86
C SER A 156 -3.62 3.20 -16.09
N GLY A 157 -3.68 2.09 -16.80
CA GLY A 157 -2.97 1.91 -18.05
C GLY A 157 -1.68 1.12 -17.91
N ALA A 158 -1.05 0.76 -19.04
CA ALA A 158 0.12 -0.12 -19.08
C ALA A 158 1.46 0.65 -19.12
N GLY A 159 1.49 1.88 -18.60
CA GLY A 159 2.71 2.66 -18.51
C GLY A 159 3.58 2.29 -17.31
N THR A 160 4.66 3.02 -17.13
CA THR A 160 5.64 2.79 -16.07
C THR A 160 5.85 4.06 -15.24
N LEU A 161 5.90 3.92 -13.93
CA LEU A 161 6.44 4.90 -13.00
C LEU A 161 7.80 4.40 -12.52
N ASP A 162 8.86 4.99 -13.05
CA ASP A 162 10.24 4.70 -12.67
C ASP A 162 10.73 5.74 -11.65
N CYS A 163 10.84 5.34 -10.41
CA CYS A 163 11.17 6.23 -9.30
C CYS A 163 12.66 6.54 -9.14
N ARG A 164 13.54 5.94 -9.96
CA ARG A 164 14.99 6.23 -9.95
C ARG A 164 15.63 6.19 -8.55
N GLY A 165 15.12 5.35 -7.67
CA GLY A 165 15.42 5.35 -6.22
C GLY A 165 16.86 5.02 -5.82
N LYS A 166 17.70 4.57 -6.75
CA LYS A 166 19.07 4.11 -6.45
C LYS A 166 19.93 5.16 -5.73
N ILE A 167 19.76 6.43 -6.05
CA ILE A 167 20.50 7.50 -5.36
C ILE A 167 20.19 7.54 -3.85
N PHE A 168 18.92 7.30 -3.48
CA PHE A 168 18.50 7.23 -2.08
C PHE A 168 19.02 5.96 -1.41
N TRP A 169 19.11 4.84 -2.14
CA TRP A 169 19.68 3.60 -1.62
C TRP A 169 21.16 3.75 -1.30
N ASP A 170 21.92 4.31 -2.23
CA ASP A 170 23.38 4.52 -2.08
C ASP A 170 23.66 5.46 -0.88
N LYS A 171 22.87 6.54 -0.75
CA LYS A 171 22.92 7.44 0.41
C LYS A 171 22.65 6.70 1.71
N TYR A 172 21.58 5.93 1.77
CA TYR A 172 21.20 5.16 2.96
C TYR A 172 22.30 4.16 3.35
N TRP A 173 22.79 3.36 2.41
CA TRP A 173 23.80 2.35 2.73
C TRP A 173 25.11 2.99 3.21
N THR A 174 25.45 4.17 2.71
CA THR A 174 26.62 4.96 3.16
C THR A 174 26.40 5.46 4.58
N MET A 175 25.26 6.11 4.86
CA MET A 175 24.91 6.59 6.19
C MET A 175 24.84 5.44 7.20
N ARG A 176 24.21 4.33 6.83
CA ARG A 176 24.06 3.17 7.71
C ARG A 176 25.39 2.64 8.23
N LYS A 177 26.42 2.58 7.38
CA LYS A 177 27.77 2.15 7.79
C LYS A 177 28.37 3.04 8.89
N ASP A 178 28.09 4.35 8.85
CA ASP A 178 28.51 5.28 9.89
C ASP A 178 27.66 5.13 11.15
N TYR A 179 26.34 5.09 11.00
CA TYR A 179 25.41 4.95 12.12
C TYR A 179 25.60 3.64 12.89
N GLU A 180 25.91 2.53 12.21
CA GLU A 180 26.22 1.26 12.88
C GLU A 180 27.46 1.36 13.76
N LYS A 181 28.53 2.06 13.32
CA LYS A 181 29.72 2.30 14.15
C LYS A 181 29.40 3.12 15.40
N ARG A 182 28.45 4.04 15.30
CA ARG A 182 27.96 4.90 16.37
C ARG A 182 26.86 4.24 17.24
N LYS A 183 26.52 2.98 16.99
CA LYS A 183 25.40 2.25 17.63
C LYS A 183 24.02 2.87 17.42
N LEU A 184 23.85 3.65 16.36
CA LEU A 184 22.61 4.34 15.94
C LEU A 184 21.94 3.66 14.77
N ARG A 185 22.09 2.33 14.61
CA ARG A 185 21.65 1.57 13.44
C ARG A 185 20.22 1.91 12.98
N TRP A 186 19.30 2.08 13.89
CA TRP A 186 17.90 2.27 13.56
C TRP A 186 17.49 3.74 13.38
N ILE A 187 18.33 4.67 13.82
CA ILE A 187 18.08 6.10 13.65
C ILE A 187 18.27 6.52 12.19
N VAL A 188 19.14 5.84 11.44
CA VAL A 188 19.35 6.11 10.03
C VAL A 188 18.06 5.98 9.19
N ASP A 189 17.12 5.14 9.62
CA ASP A 189 15.85 4.97 8.90
C ASP A 189 14.97 6.22 8.95
N TYR A 190 15.13 7.06 9.98
CA TYR A 190 14.44 8.33 10.16
C TYR A 190 15.23 9.52 9.62
N ASP A 191 16.56 9.52 9.79
CA ASP A 191 17.42 10.63 9.37
C ASP A 191 17.69 10.63 7.86
N CYS A 192 17.77 9.46 7.24
CA CYS A 192 17.95 9.34 5.80
C CYS A 192 16.62 9.51 5.06
N LYS A 193 16.24 10.75 4.78
CA LYS A 193 15.04 11.05 3.99
C LYS A 193 15.13 10.40 2.62
N ARG A 194 14.07 9.69 2.22
CA ARG A 194 13.96 8.95 0.97
C ARG A 194 12.55 9.10 0.40
N VAL A 195 12.43 9.13 -0.92
CA VAL A 195 11.15 9.35 -1.60
C VAL A 195 10.42 8.02 -1.81
N ARG A 196 9.16 7.96 -1.39
CA ARG A 196 8.25 6.84 -1.67
C ARG A 196 7.80 6.87 -3.12
N GLY A 197 7.43 5.72 -3.68
CA GLY A 197 6.83 5.67 -5.01
C GLY A 197 5.47 6.37 -5.03
N MET A 198 4.56 5.93 -4.18
CA MET A 198 3.20 6.46 -4.10
C MET A 198 2.74 6.58 -2.65
N LEU A 199 1.95 7.62 -2.39
CA LEU A 199 1.23 7.83 -1.12
C LEU A 199 -0.24 8.11 -1.41
N ILE A 200 -1.12 7.25 -0.89
CA ILE A 200 -2.56 7.50 -0.80
C ILE A 200 -2.84 7.79 0.67
N SER A 201 -3.36 8.95 1.00
CA SER A 201 -3.61 9.33 2.39
C SER A 201 -4.96 10.04 2.57
N ASN A 202 -5.68 9.68 3.65
CA ASN A 202 -7.01 10.22 3.96
C ASN A 202 -7.99 10.19 2.77
N SER A 203 -7.93 9.15 1.95
CA SER A 203 -8.62 9.11 0.67
C SER A 203 -9.59 7.92 0.61
N ARG A 204 -10.57 8.00 -0.30
CA ARG A 204 -11.59 6.98 -0.46
C ARG A 204 -11.89 6.68 -1.92
N HIS A 205 -12.26 5.44 -2.21
CA HIS A 205 -12.56 4.97 -3.58
C HIS A 205 -11.41 5.23 -4.56
N ILE A 206 -10.19 4.87 -4.16
CA ILE A 206 -9.02 5.02 -5.02
C ILE A 206 -8.75 3.71 -5.75
N THR A 207 -8.48 3.81 -7.04
CA THR A 207 -8.12 2.65 -7.88
C THR A 207 -6.75 2.83 -8.52
N LEU A 208 -5.84 1.88 -8.26
CA LEU A 208 -4.57 1.76 -8.97
C LEU A 208 -4.63 0.52 -9.85
N LYS A 209 -4.36 0.66 -11.15
CA LYS A 209 -4.61 -0.44 -12.08
C LYS A 209 -3.62 -0.55 -13.24
N ASP A 210 -3.07 -1.76 -13.44
CA ASP A 210 -2.38 -2.26 -14.65
C ASP A 210 -1.04 -1.58 -15.01
N PHE A 211 -0.45 -0.73 -14.19
CA PHE A 211 0.84 -0.09 -14.48
C PHE A 211 2.02 -0.74 -13.74
N THR A 212 3.22 -0.40 -14.18
CA THR A 212 4.46 -0.82 -13.54
C THR A 212 5.00 0.29 -12.62
N LEU A 213 5.31 -0.05 -11.37
CA LEU A 213 6.03 0.77 -10.41
C LEU A 213 7.42 0.16 -10.18
N MET A 214 8.49 0.94 -10.32
CA MET A 214 9.82 0.38 -10.15
C MET A 214 10.82 1.32 -9.50
N ARG A 215 11.82 0.73 -8.86
CA ARG A 215 12.99 1.41 -8.27
C ARG A 215 12.61 2.53 -7.30
N THR A 216 11.68 2.28 -6.39
CA THR A 216 11.27 3.29 -5.38
C THR A 216 12.42 3.57 -4.41
N GLY A 217 12.54 4.80 -3.97
CA GLY A 217 13.62 5.18 -3.04
C GLY A 217 13.40 4.68 -1.61
N PHE A 218 12.15 4.41 -1.29
CA PHE A 218 11.62 3.90 -0.04
C PHE A 218 10.38 3.06 -0.37
N TRP A 219 9.44 2.85 0.52
CA TRP A 219 8.21 2.08 0.30
C TRP A 219 7.58 2.33 -1.08
N GLY A 220 7.12 1.26 -1.72
CA GLY A 220 6.56 1.31 -3.07
C GLY A 220 5.26 2.09 -3.13
N CYS A 221 4.21 1.55 -2.55
CA CYS A 221 2.89 2.15 -2.50
C CYS A 221 2.34 2.08 -1.07
N GLN A 222 2.23 3.22 -0.40
CA GLN A 222 1.61 3.31 0.92
C GLN A 222 0.16 3.79 0.82
N VAL A 223 -0.76 3.02 1.40
CA VAL A 223 -2.18 3.39 1.60
C VAL A 223 -2.36 3.69 3.08
N LEU A 224 -2.44 4.97 3.42
CA LEU A 224 -2.46 5.49 4.79
C LEU A 224 -3.82 6.12 5.10
N TYR A 225 -4.44 5.75 6.22
CA TYR A 225 -5.69 6.36 6.70
C TYR A 225 -6.83 6.40 5.67
N SER A 226 -6.86 5.44 4.75
CA SER A 226 -7.76 5.46 3.60
C SER A 226 -8.78 4.31 3.66
N ASP A 227 -9.84 4.43 2.87
CA ASP A 227 -10.94 3.48 2.87
C ASP A 227 -11.36 3.10 1.45
N GLN A 228 -11.80 1.86 1.26
CA GLN A 228 -12.34 1.37 -0.01
C GLN A 228 -11.42 1.64 -1.21
N CYS A 229 -10.16 1.19 -1.13
CA CYS A 229 -9.21 1.28 -2.24
C CYS A 229 -9.04 -0.07 -2.94
N THR A 230 -8.73 -0.03 -4.23
CA THR A 230 -8.43 -1.20 -5.06
C THR A 230 -7.08 -1.04 -5.74
N LEU A 231 -6.19 -2.01 -5.53
CA LEU A 231 -4.91 -2.14 -6.23
C LEU A 231 -4.98 -3.42 -7.07
N ASN A 232 -5.04 -3.29 -8.39
CA ASN A 232 -5.27 -4.41 -9.30
C ASN A 232 -4.23 -4.43 -10.43
N GLY A 233 -3.61 -5.58 -10.67
CA GLY A 233 -2.74 -5.79 -11.82
C GLY A 233 -1.44 -4.98 -11.79
N LEU A 234 -1.02 -4.48 -10.63
CA LEU A 234 0.23 -3.74 -10.50
C LEU A 234 1.44 -4.69 -10.65
N LYS A 235 2.45 -4.23 -11.38
CA LYS A 235 3.77 -4.84 -11.40
C LYS A 235 4.73 -3.96 -10.62
N ILE A 236 5.17 -4.42 -9.45
CA ILE A 236 6.10 -3.67 -8.60
C ILE A 236 7.46 -4.35 -8.68
N ASN A 237 8.48 -3.63 -9.16
CA ASN A 237 9.84 -4.15 -9.30
C ASN A 237 10.85 -3.19 -8.68
N ASN A 238 11.14 -3.40 -7.41
CA ASN A 238 12.03 -2.57 -6.62
C ASN A 238 13.47 -3.10 -6.52
N ASN A 239 13.77 -4.25 -7.16
CA ASN A 239 15.10 -4.86 -7.14
C ASN A 239 15.92 -4.58 -8.39
N VAL A 240 15.42 -3.80 -9.35
CA VAL A 240 16.15 -3.47 -10.58
C VAL A 240 17.33 -2.55 -10.30
N GLY A 241 18.53 -3.01 -10.63
CA GLY A 241 19.75 -2.21 -10.56
C GLY A 241 20.37 -2.08 -9.16
N GLY A 242 19.93 -2.90 -8.20
CA GLY A 242 20.52 -2.91 -6.86
C GLY A 242 19.61 -3.46 -5.77
N HIS A 243 19.98 -3.15 -4.54
CA HIS A 243 19.34 -3.60 -3.32
C HIS A 243 18.85 -2.38 -2.53
N GLY A 244 17.60 -2.04 -2.68
CA GLY A 244 16.98 -0.89 -2.03
C GLY A 244 16.58 -1.19 -0.58
N PRO A 245 16.99 -0.36 0.40
CA PRO A 245 16.61 -0.56 1.80
C PRO A 245 15.16 -0.15 2.03
N SER A 246 14.37 -1.01 2.70
CA SER A 246 12.96 -0.77 2.99
C SER A 246 12.16 -0.37 1.73
N THR A 247 12.36 -1.14 0.67
CA THR A 247 11.61 -0.97 -0.59
C THR A 247 10.46 -1.97 -0.66
N ASP A 248 9.63 -1.96 0.39
CA ASP A 248 8.41 -2.74 0.49
C ASP A 248 7.55 -2.53 -0.77
N GLY A 249 6.74 -3.50 -1.13
CA GLY A 249 5.89 -3.40 -2.32
C GLY A 249 4.66 -2.53 -2.08
N ILE A 250 3.75 -3.02 -1.26
CA ILE A 250 2.48 -2.38 -0.92
C ILE A 250 2.34 -2.37 0.61
N ASP A 251 2.20 -1.19 1.18
CA ASP A 251 1.98 -0.98 2.60
C ASP A 251 0.55 -0.46 2.84
N ILE A 252 -0.25 -1.21 3.56
CA ILE A 252 -1.56 -0.79 4.02
C ILE A 252 -1.43 -0.40 5.48
N ASP A 253 -1.59 0.88 5.79
CA ASP A 253 -1.33 1.45 7.11
C ASP A 253 -2.57 2.17 7.66
N SER A 254 -3.15 1.64 8.73
CA SER A 254 -4.37 2.18 9.36
C SER A 254 -5.49 2.49 8.36
N SER A 255 -5.71 1.58 7.42
CA SER A 255 -6.65 1.71 6.31
C SER A 255 -7.62 0.53 6.27
N THR A 256 -8.81 0.76 5.73
CA THR A 256 -9.91 -0.19 5.80
C THR A 256 -10.50 -0.52 4.44
N ASN A 257 -11.09 -1.73 4.31
CA ASN A 257 -11.81 -2.17 3.11
C ASN A 257 -10.94 -2.15 1.82
N ILE A 258 -9.74 -2.70 1.88
CA ILE A 258 -8.77 -2.65 0.79
C ILE A 258 -8.76 -3.97 0.00
N LEU A 259 -8.83 -3.85 -1.33
CA LEU A 259 -8.65 -4.96 -2.26
C LEU A 259 -7.29 -4.87 -2.94
N ILE A 260 -6.49 -5.93 -2.83
CA ILE A 260 -5.24 -6.10 -3.57
C ILE A 260 -5.39 -7.36 -4.41
N GLU A 261 -5.38 -7.22 -5.72
CA GLU A 261 -5.60 -8.36 -6.59
C GLU A 261 -4.72 -8.37 -7.84
N ASN A 262 -4.33 -9.55 -8.29
CA ASN A 262 -3.57 -9.77 -9.51
C ASN A 262 -2.24 -8.98 -9.58
N CYS A 263 -1.67 -8.60 -8.45
CA CYS A 263 -0.41 -7.85 -8.38
C CYS A 263 0.78 -8.82 -8.39
N GLU A 264 1.85 -8.41 -9.05
CA GLU A 264 3.14 -9.09 -9.02
C GLU A 264 4.17 -8.16 -8.36
N VAL A 265 4.82 -8.64 -7.30
CA VAL A 265 5.75 -7.85 -6.49
C VAL A 265 7.11 -8.53 -6.41
N ASP A 266 8.15 -7.79 -6.77
CA ASP A 266 9.57 -8.14 -6.58
C ASP A 266 10.25 -6.99 -5.83
N CYS A 267 10.45 -7.14 -4.53
CA CYS A 267 10.97 -6.10 -3.66
C CYS A 267 12.07 -6.62 -2.72
N ASN A 268 12.65 -5.73 -1.94
CA ASN A 268 13.74 -6.06 -1.03
C ASN A 268 13.29 -6.27 0.43
N ASP A 269 12.09 -5.83 0.79
CA ASP A 269 11.50 -6.00 2.11
C ASP A 269 10.14 -6.73 1.99
N ASP A 270 9.12 -6.39 2.75
CA ASP A 270 7.82 -7.06 2.71
C ASP A 270 7.06 -6.77 1.40
N ASN A 271 6.45 -7.79 0.79
CA ASN A 271 5.76 -7.60 -0.49
C ASN A 271 4.41 -6.91 -0.31
N ILE A 272 3.56 -7.44 0.57
CA ILE A 272 2.30 -6.82 0.99
C ILE A 272 2.34 -6.74 2.51
N CYS A 273 2.44 -5.53 3.04
CA CYS A 273 2.64 -5.28 4.44
C CYS A 273 1.43 -4.55 5.05
N LEU A 274 0.90 -5.07 6.13
CA LEU A 274 -0.21 -4.49 6.89
C LEU A 274 0.34 -3.88 8.16
N LYS A 275 0.09 -2.58 8.37
CA LYS A 275 0.63 -1.76 9.45
C LYS A 275 -0.50 -0.98 10.12
N ALA A 276 -0.37 -0.68 11.41
CA ALA A 276 -1.39 0.04 12.17
C ALA A 276 -0.78 0.94 13.26
N GLY A 277 0.36 1.55 12.97
CA GLY A 277 1.03 2.43 13.91
C GLY A 277 1.90 1.74 14.94
N ARG A 278 2.80 2.52 15.54
CA ARG A 278 3.86 2.05 16.42
C ARG A 278 3.77 2.69 17.79
N ASP A 279 3.77 1.85 18.83
CA ASP A 279 3.93 2.20 20.23
C ASP A 279 2.96 3.34 20.67
N ALA A 280 3.42 4.30 21.44
CA ALA A 280 2.59 5.40 21.94
C ALA A 280 1.93 6.21 20.82
N ASP A 281 2.64 6.47 19.72
CA ASP A 281 2.07 7.19 18.57
C ASP A 281 0.95 6.39 17.91
N GLY A 282 1.18 5.11 17.67
CA GLY A 282 0.16 4.21 17.10
C GLY A 282 -1.06 4.06 18.01
N LEU A 283 -0.87 3.98 19.33
CA LEU A 283 -1.95 3.92 20.32
C LEU A 283 -2.72 5.26 20.39
N ARG A 284 -2.03 6.39 20.26
CA ARG A 284 -2.65 7.71 20.21
C ARG A 284 -3.57 7.85 18.99
N VAL A 285 -3.10 7.43 17.83
CA VAL A 285 -3.89 7.46 16.57
C VAL A 285 -5.04 6.45 16.62
N ASN A 286 -4.77 5.24 17.14
CA ASN A 286 -5.74 4.17 17.38
C ASN A 286 -6.65 3.87 16.18
N ARG A 287 -6.07 3.71 14.99
CA ARG A 287 -6.79 3.33 13.76
C ARG A 287 -6.31 1.97 13.28
N PRO A 288 -7.21 1.00 13.10
CA PRO A 288 -6.85 -0.33 12.64
C PRO A 288 -6.55 -0.38 11.14
N THR A 289 -5.87 -1.45 10.73
CA THR A 289 -5.89 -1.97 9.37
C THR A 289 -6.83 -3.17 9.36
N GLU A 290 -7.94 -3.07 8.65
CA GLU A 290 -8.97 -4.11 8.69
C GLU A 290 -9.74 -4.27 7.38
N ASN A 291 -10.35 -5.46 7.22
CA ASN A 291 -11.13 -5.82 6.04
C ASN A 291 -10.27 -5.77 4.76
N ILE A 292 -9.23 -6.59 4.72
CA ILE A 292 -8.26 -6.64 3.63
C ILE A 292 -8.43 -7.94 2.84
N ILE A 293 -8.60 -7.84 1.53
CA ILE A 293 -8.55 -9.01 0.63
C ILE A 293 -7.29 -8.92 -0.22
N VAL A 294 -6.52 -10.00 -0.23
CA VAL A 294 -5.36 -10.19 -1.10
C VAL A 294 -5.60 -11.45 -1.94
N ARG A 295 -5.70 -11.31 -3.26
CA ARG A 295 -5.98 -12.47 -4.13
C ARG A 295 -5.26 -12.42 -5.46
N GLY A 296 -4.93 -13.60 -6.00
CA GLY A 296 -4.28 -13.71 -7.31
C GLY A 296 -2.91 -13.03 -7.39
N CYS A 297 -2.27 -12.76 -6.26
CA CYS A 297 -1.01 -12.03 -6.20
C CYS A 297 0.20 -12.97 -6.19
N ILE A 298 1.31 -12.46 -6.72
CA ILE A 298 2.59 -13.16 -6.83
C ILE A 298 3.67 -12.33 -6.13
N ALA A 299 4.39 -12.93 -5.18
CA ALA A 299 5.61 -12.37 -4.58
C ALA A 299 6.84 -13.11 -5.15
N ARG A 300 7.81 -12.36 -5.69
CA ARG A 300 9.01 -12.94 -6.34
C ARG A 300 10.21 -13.06 -5.41
N LYS A 301 10.40 -12.10 -4.55
CA LYS A 301 11.48 -12.01 -3.56
C LYS A 301 10.98 -11.26 -2.34
N GLY A 302 11.88 -10.86 -1.48
CA GLY A 302 11.56 -10.05 -0.33
C GLY A 302 11.33 -10.88 0.93
N ALA A 303 10.70 -10.26 1.92
CA ALA A 303 10.49 -10.87 3.22
C ALA A 303 9.19 -11.69 3.25
N GLY A 304 8.05 -11.12 3.60
CA GLY A 304 6.77 -11.83 3.59
C GLY A 304 5.98 -11.63 2.30
N LEU A 305 5.24 -12.64 1.84
CA LEU A 305 4.20 -12.43 0.82
C LEU A 305 3.11 -11.55 1.42
N ILE A 306 2.55 -11.93 2.58
CA ILE A 306 1.74 -11.06 3.43
C ILE A 306 2.45 -10.93 4.78
N THR A 307 2.67 -9.70 5.23
CA THR A 307 3.25 -9.40 6.54
C THR A 307 2.28 -8.57 7.36
N CYS A 308 1.99 -8.98 8.58
CA CYS A 308 1.29 -8.17 9.58
C CYS A 308 2.34 -7.59 10.55
N GLY A 309 2.49 -6.27 10.54
CA GLY A 309 3.43 -5.57 11.42
C GLY A 309 4.77 -5.21 10.77
N SER A 310 5.75 -4.80 11.61
CA SER A 310 5.79 -4.83 13.09
C SER A 310 4.99 -3.72 13.78
N GLU A 311 4.43 -2.80 13.05
CA GLU A 311 3.61 -1.70 13.55
C GLU A 311 2.17 -2.19 13.70
N THR A 312 1.79 -2.64 14.93
CA THR A 312 0.50 -3.30 15.20
C THR A 312 -0.37 -2.56 16.21
N SER A 313 0.04 -1.38 16.66
CA SER A 313 -0.57 -0.71 17.83
C SER A 313 -2.05 -0.37 17.65
N GLY A 314 -2.51 -0.08 16.42
CA GLY A 314 -3.91 0.19 16.11
C GLY A 314 -4.74 -1.04 15.74
N CYS A 315 -4.19 -2.25 15.85
CA CYS A 315 -4.78 -3.52 15.46
C CYS A 315 -4.75 -3.82 13.94
N ILE A 316 -4.60 -5.11 13.62
CA ILE A 316 -4.71 -5.65 12.25
C ILE A 316 -5.69 -6.82 12.31
N ARG A 317 -6.78 -6.76 11.54
CA ARG A 317 -7.82 -7.78 11.61
C ARG A 317 -8.61 -7.97 10.31
N ASN A 318 -9.29 -9.11 10.21
CA ASN A 318 -10.13 -9.46 9.07
C ASN A 318 -9.34 -9.41 7.75
N VAL A 319 -8.35 -10.26 7.62
CA VAL A 319 -7.50 -10.38 6.42
C VAL A 319 -7.79 -11.71 5.74
N LEU A 320 -8.11 -11.67 4.45
CA LEU A 320 -8.32 -12.85 3.63
C LEU A 320 -7.33 -12.88 2.48
N GLY A 321 -6.38 -13.83 2.52
CA GLY A 321 -5.46 -14.12 1.42
C GLY A 321 -5.83 -15.42 0.71
N TYR A 322 -6.00 -15.41 -0.61
CA TYR A 322 -6.23 -16.64 -1.35
C TYR A 322 -5.76 -16.59 -2.81
N ASN A 323 -5.52 -17.77 -3.37
CA ASN A 323 -4.97 -17.91 -4.72
C ASN A 323 -3.67 -17.11 -4.88
N LEU A 324 -2.72 -17.36 -3.99
CA LEU A 324 -1.47 -16.61 -3.88
C LEU A 324 -0.26 -17.48 -4.25
N GLN A 325 0.80 -16.82 -4.72
CA GLN A 325 2.05 -17.49 -5.07
C GLN A 325 3.23 -16.74 -4.44
N ALA A 326 4.15 -17.49 -3.85
CA ALA A 326 5.38 -16.96 -3.27
C ALA A 326 6.60 -17.71 -3.81
N TYR A 327 7.55 -17.00 -4.38
CA TYR A 327 8.78 -17.53 -4.95
C TYR A 327 10.00 -16.85 -4.33
N GLY A 328 10.80 -17.62 -3.58
CA GLY A 328 12.05 -17.11 -3.00
C GLY A 328 11.88 -16.06 -1.91
N THR A 329 10.68 -15.91 -1.33
CA THR A 329 10.43 -15.03 -0.19
C THR A 329 10.91 -15.67 1.12
N SER A 330 11.09 -14.87 2.17
CA SER A 330 11.44 -15.45 3.48
C SER A 330 10.24 -16.17 4.11
N SER A 331 9.00 -15.73 3.85
CA SER A 331 7.79 -16.39 4.35
C SER A 331 6.57 -16.14 3.46
N THR A 332 5.54 -16.99 3.55
CA THR A 332 4.23 -16.72 2.95
C THR A 332 3.42 -15.80 3.86
N LEU A 333 3.23 -16.17 5.11
CA LEU A 333 2.61 -15.32 6.13
C LEU A 333 3.63 -14.98 7.20
N ARG A 334 3.75 -13.70 7.50
CA ARG A 334 4.62 -13.23 8.55
C ARG A 334 3.85 -12.35 9.53
N LEU A 335 3.85 -12.75 10.80
CA LEU A 335 3.29 -12.00 11.91
C LEU A 335 4.45 -11.49 12.76
N LYS A 336 4.65 -10.19 12.82
CA LYS A 336 5.72 -9.58 13.61
C LYS A 336 5.18 -8.46 14.47
N SER A 337 5.54 -8.46 15.74
CA SER A 337 5.13 -7.44 16.70
C SER A 337 6.18 -7.32 17.82
N ALA A 338 5.92 -6.51 18.80
CA ALA A 338 6.73 -6.37 19.99
C ALA A 338 5.83 -6.13 21.22
N MET A 339 6.34 -6.44 22.41
CA MET A 339 5.56 -6.35 23.64
C MET A 339 5.07 -4.93 23.95
N ASN A 340 5.80 -3.91 23.50
CA ASN A 340 5.45 -2.50 23.67
C ASN A 340 4.50 -1.94 22.60
N ARG A 341 4.13 -2.74 21.57
CA ARG A 341 3.20 -2.27 20.52
C ARG A 341 1.79 -2.07 21.05
N GLY A 342 1.29 -2.96 21.91
CA GLY A 342 -0.14 -3.09 22.15
C GLY A 342 -0.87 -3.53 20.87
N GLY A 343 -2.18 -3.41 20.82
CA GLY A 343 -2.98 -3.83 19.68
C GLY A 343 -3.09 -5.36 19.54
N THR A 344 -3.92 -5.77 18.57
CA THR A 344 -4.24 -7.18 18.31
C THR A 344 -4.03 -7.49 16.84
N VAL A 345 -3.55 -8.69 16.53
CA VAL A 345 -3.56 -9.25 15.17
C VAL A 345 -4.45 -10.47 15.19
N GLU A 346 -5.59 -10.39 14.51
CA GLU A 346 -6.65 -11.41 14.61
C GLU A 346 -7.40 -11.63 13.29
N ASN A 347 -8.06 -12.78 13.14
CA ASN A 347 -8.86 -13.14 11.98
C ASN A 347 -8.04 -13.04 10.67
N ILE A 348 -6.86 -13.65 10.65
CA ILE A 348 -6.00 -13.72 9.47
C ILE A 348 -6.21 -15.07 8.80
N TYR A 349 -6.81 -15.06 7.63
CA TYR A 349 -7.17 -16.25 6.87
C TYR A 349 -6.35 -16.36 5.60
N MET A 350 -5.71 -17.49 5.37
CA MET A 350 -5.01 -17.77 4.12
C MET A 350 -5.35 -19.17 3.61
N THR A 351 -5.62 -19.28 2.32
CA THR A 351 -5.90 -20.54 1.64
C THR A 351 -5.38 -20.49 0.19
N GLN A 352 -5.26 -21.65 -0.47
CA GLN A 352 -4.85 -21.74 -1.86
C GLN A 352 -3.52 -21.01 -2.13
N VAL A 353 -2.49 -21.30 -1.34
CA VAL A 353 -1.17 -20.67 -1.45
C VAL A 353 -0.17 -21.67 -2.03
N THR A 354 0.50 -21.27 -3.11
CA THR A 354 1.66 -21.99 -3.65
C THR A 354 2.94 -21.33 -3.15
N ALA A 355 3.83 -22.10 -2.54
CA ALA A 355 5.11 -21.63 -2.01
C ALA A 355 6.26 -22.44 -2.63
N ASP A 356 7.20 -21.75 -3.26
CA ASP A 356 8.38 -22.35 -3.85
C ASP A 356 9.64 -21.60 -3.40
N HIS A 357 10.65 -22.35 -2.89
CA HIS A 357 11.88 -21.78 -2.31
C HIS A 357 11.62 -20.76 -1.20
N VAL A 358 10.56 -20.95 -0.43
CA VAL A 358 10.18 -20.11 0.72
C VAL A 358 10.76 -20.70 2.00
N ARG A 359 11.39 -19.87 2.84
CA ARG A 359 12.03 -20.37 4.06
C ARG A 359 11.02 -20.84 5.12
N HIS A 360 9.91 -20.08 5.28
CA HIS A 360 8.87 -20.38 6.26
C HIS A 360 7.48 -20.20 5.64
N VAL A 361 6.60 -21.18 5.79
CA VAL A 361 5.19 -21.01 5.40
C VAL A 361 4.53 -19.99 6.34
N LEU A 362 4.75 -20.15 7.65
CA LEU A 362 4.29 -19.21 8.67
C LEU A 362 5.48 -18.82 9.55
N ALA A 363 5.69 -17.53 9.74
CA ALA A 363 6.64 -16.99 10.71
C ALA A 363 5.87 -16.06 11.67
N ALA A 364 5.88 -16.38 12.96
CA ALA A 364 5.27 -15.55 14.01
C ALA A 364 6.33 -15.18 15.04
N ASP A 365 6.57 -13.88 15.21
CA ASP A 365 7.54 -13.36 16.17
C ASP A 365 6.95 -12.13 16.87
N LEU A 366 6.54 -12.33 18.11
CA LEU A 366 5.95 -11.28 18.98
C LEU A 366 7.00 -10.51 19.77
N ASN A 367 8.26 -10.84 19.61
CA ASN A 367 9.40 -10.07 20.12
C ASN A 367 10.37 -9.75 18.98
N TRP A 368 9.80 -9.33 17.86
CA TRP A 368 10.54 -9.12 16.64
C TRP A 368 11.59 -8.04 16.78
N ASN A 369 12.81 -8.41 16.41
CA ASN A 369 13.97 -7.53 16.39
C ASN A 369 14.07 -6.59 17.63
N PRO A 370 14.45 -7.13 18.80
CA PRO A 370 14.49 -6.34 20.03
C PRO A 370 15.32 -5.07 19.93
N SER A 371 16.40 -5.07 19.13
CA SER A 371 17.25 -3.89 18.93
C SER A 371 16.54 -2.75 18.17
N TYR A 372 15.51 -3.08 17.37
CA TYR A 372 14.63 -2.10 16.74
C TYR A 372 13.47 -1.72 17.65
N SER A 373 12.82 -2.71 18.23
CA SER A 373 11.58 -2.53 18.99
C SER A 373 11.82 -1.87 20.34
N TYR A 374 12.98 -2.14 20.98
CA TYR A 374 13.35 -1.63 22.30
C TYR A 374 14.70 -0.90 22.22
N SER A 375 14.95 -0.17 21.14
CA SER A 375 16.21 0.55 20.95
C SER A 375 16.44 1.55 22.09
N THR A 376 17.63 1.48 22.67
CA THR A 376 18.14 2.48 23.60
C THR A 376 19.19 3.30 22.89
N LEU A 377 19.22 4.59 23.18
CA LEU A 377 20.31 5.45 22.67
C LEU A 377 21.61 5.10 23.38
N PRO A 378 22.77 5.26 22.72
CA PRO A 378 24.05 5.18 23.37
C PRO A 378 24.18 6.18 24.52
N ALA A 379 24.97 5.87 25.55
CA ALA A 379 25.11 6.68 26.76
C ALA A 379 25.48 8.15 26.49
N GLU A 380 26.24 8.41 25.43
CA GLU A 380 26.61 9.76 24.99
C GLU A 380 25.45 10.65 24.55
N TYR A 381 24.27 10.06 24.35
CA TYR A 381 23.01 10.77 24.04
C TYR A 381 22.09 10.92 25.25
N GLU A 382 22.50 10.38 26.40
CA GLU A 382 21.71 10.49 27.62
C GLU A 382 21.57 11.96 28.05
N GLY A 383 20.35 12.41 28.31
CA GLY A 383 20.05 13.80 28.66
C GLY A 383 20.12 14.82 27.51
N LYS A 384 20.35 14.40 26.26
CA LYS A 384 20.20 15.26 25.09
C LYS A 384 18.74 15.24 24.60
N GLU A 385 18.22 16.42 24.28
CA GLU A 385 16.95 16.47 23.54
C GLU A 385 17.13 15.77 22.20
N ILE A 386 16.31 14.75 21.99
CA ILE A 386 16.18 14.13 20.66
C ILE A 386 15.22 15.05 19.90
N PRO A 387 15.59 15.53 18.71
CA PRO A 387 14.64 16.29 17.89
C PRO A 387 13.34 15.51 17.73
N GLU A 388 12.21 16.15 18.02
CA GLU A 388 10.90 15.56 17.73
C GLU A 388 10.83 15.25 16.24
N HIS A 389 10.70 13.97 15.92
CA HIS A 389 10.58 13.47 14.54
C HIS A 389 9.12 13.47 14.08
#